data_50b13133dc39463d6780ff9280fb2855
#
_entry.id   50b13133dc39463d6780ff9280fb2855
#
_cell.length_a   1.000
_cell.length_b   1.000
_cell.length_c   1.000
_cell.angle_alpha   90.00
_cell.angle_beta   90.00
_cell.angle_gamma   90.00
#
_symmetry.space_group_name_H-M   'P 1'
#
loop_
_entity.id
_entity.type
_entity.pdbx_description
1 polymer ?
#
loop_
_entity_poly.entity_id
_entity_poly.type
_entity_poly.pdbx_seq_one_letter_code
_entity_poly.pdbx_strand_id
1 'polypeptide(L)'
;MRRFLLLLLMASPFALFAQPKVKLTKSTPSVKFVVEQVARDFYQNFNNIKGDTLNITGSAIEFTSKVVPVASLSTSITKYVNPDSYSWQSILFKSEEYEAAVAKYKEYYRQINGATLTFYDKTSYKLSGYYDIPDENRAFASSILELNGTNHDLQLFKVEVALAYTMPEWFVKIMVYEKVADKDIRPTVRQ
;
A
#
# COMPACT_ATOMS: atom_id res chain seq x y z
N MET A 1 87.44 26.36 2.30
CA MET A 1 86.27 26.80 1.62
C MET A 1 85.28 25.63 1.58
N ARG A 2 84.30 25.58 2.53
CA ARG A 2 83.30 24.49 2.64
C ARG A 2 82.01 25.04 2.09
N ARG A 3 81.51 24.48 0.99
CA ARG A 3 80.21 24.76 0.39
C ARG A 3 79.19 23.89 1.09
N PHE A 4 78.28 24.48 1.88
CA PHE A 4 77.07 23.84 2.42
C PHE A 4 75.97 23.89 1.37
N LEU A 5 75.54 22.69 0.93
CA LEU A 5 74.43 22.51 0.01
C LEU A 5 73.17 22.27 0.89
N LEU A 6 72.29 23.25 0.93
CA LEU A 6 70.99 23.19 1.64
C LEU A 6 69.98 22.50 0.71
N LEU A 7 69.62 21.26 1.04
CA LEU A 7 68.54 20.49 0.39
C LEU A 7 67.21 20.91 1.05
N LEU A 8 66.42 21.71 0.32
CA LEU A 8 65.08 22.10 0.71
C LEU A 8 64.10 20.98 0.35
N LEU A 9 63.67 20.18 1.35
CA LEU A 9 62.65 19.15 1.19
C LEU A 9 61.29 19.84 1.14
N MET A 10 60.70 19.93 -0.06
CA MET A 10 59.30 20.33 -0.26
C MET A 10 58.36 19.20 0.22
N ALA A 11 57.83 19.34 1.44
CA ALA A 11 56.76 18.51 1.93
C ALA A 11 55.42 19.01 1.33
N SER A 12 54.93 18.32 0.31
CA SER A 12 53.59 18.54 -0.23
C SER A 12 52.55 17.96 0.74
N PRO A 13 51.58 18.73 1.25
CA PRO A 13 50.48 18.15 1.99
C PRO A 13 49.51 17.50 1.02
N PHE A 14 49.50 16.17 0.96
CA PHE A 14 48.40 15.42 0.35
C PHE A 14 47.12 15.70 1.15
N ALA A 15 46.32 16.65 0.71
CA ALA A 15 44.96 16.84 1.16
C ALA A 15 44.14 15.63 0.66
N LEU A 16 43.99 14.62 1.52
CA LEU A 16 43.02 13.56 1.35
C LEU A 16 41.61 14.17 1.41
N PHE A 17 41.04 14.49 0.25
CA PHE A 17 39.61 14.77 0.11
C PHE A 17 38.87 13.49 0.47
N ALA A 18 38.45 13.37 1.73
CA ALA A 18 37.49 12.40 2.15
C ALA A 18 36.17 12.68 1.42
N GLN A 19 35.93 11.96 0.32
CA GLN A 19 34.63 12.00 -0.35
C GLN A 19 33.57 11.54 0.64
N PRO A 20 32.52 12.35 0.88
CA PRO A 20 31.42 11.89 1.73
C PRO A 20 30.83 10.66 1.06
N LYS A 21 30.87 9.50 1.76
CA LYS A 21 30.15 8.31 1.37
C LYS A 21 28.66 8.65 1.39
N VAL A 22 28.10 9.01 0.24
CA VAL A 22 26.67 9.09 0.05
C VAL A 22 26.14 7.69 0.29
N LYS A 23 25.58 7.45 1.48
CA LYS A 23 24.76 6.28 1.72
C LYS A 23 23.56 6.42 0.79
N LEU A 24 23.56 5.68 -0.32
CA LEU A 24 22.33 5.41 -1.06
C LEU A 24 21.43 4.61 -0.11
N THR A 25 20.64 5.30 0.67
CA THR A 25 19.48 4.70 1.33
C THR A 25 18.56 4.31 0.19
N LYS A 26 18.46 3.02 -0.14
CA LYS A 26 17.34 2.51 -0.94
C LYS A 26 16.09 2.98 -0.23
N SER A 27 15.44 4.01 -0.78
CA SER A 27 14.18 4.48 -0.23
C SER A 27 13.20 3.31 -0.32
N THR A 28 12.79 2.82 0.84
CA THR A 28 11.74 1.82 0.94
C THR A 28 10.51 2.37 0.20
N PRO A 29 9.96 1.64 -0.79
CA PRO A 29 8.78 2.11 -1.50
C PRO A 29 7.68 2.45 -0.51
N SER A 30 7.16 3.66 -0.57
CA SER A 30 6.06 4.07 0.29
C SER A 30 4.81 3.22 -0.03
N VAL A 31 3.93 3.06 0.94
CA VAL A 31 2.66 2.35 0.74
C VAL A 31 1.86 2.96 -0.42
N LYS A 32 1.90 4.29 -0.56
CA LYS A 32 1.33 5.01 -1.72
C LYS A 32 1.83 4.45 -3.05
N PHE A 33 3.14 4.26 -3.20
CA PHE A 33 3.75 3.74 -4.44
C PHE A 33 3.27 2.31 -4.75
N VAL A 34 3.14 1.48 -3.71
CA VAL A 34 2.62 0.11 -3.87
C VAL A 34 1.16 0.13 -4.30
N VAL A 35 0.32 0.95 -3.66
CA VAL A 35 -1.10 1.12 -4.06
C VAL A 35 -1.22 1.60 -5.50
N GLU A 36 -0.34 2.52 -5.94
CA GLU A 36 -0.30 2.97 -7.33
C GLU A 36 0.05 1.84 -8.31
N GLN A 37 1.03 1.00 -7.97
CA GLN A 37 1.37 -0.17 -8.79
C GLN A 37 0.21 -1.15 -8.90
N VAL A 38 -0.49 -1.42 -7.81
CA VAL A 38 -1.67 -2.29 -7.77
C VAL A 38 -2.82 -1.70 -8.59
N ALA A 39 -3.08 -0.39 -8.45
CA ALA A 39 -4.13 0.31 -9.19
C ALA A 39 -3.93 0.27 -10.71
N ARG A 40 -2.68 0.31 -11.19
CA ARG A 40 -2.38 0.20 -12.63
C ARG A 40 -2.85 -1.12 -13.24
N ASP A 41 -2.87 -2.20 -12.44
CA ASP A 41 -3.25 -3.54 -12.90
C ASP A 41 -4.73 -3.87 -12.59
N PHE A 42 -5.46 -2.94 -12.00
CA PHE A 42 -6.85 -3.14 -11.59
C PHE A 42 -7.76 -3.55 -12.77
N TYR A 43 -7.70 -2.84 -13.89
CA TYR A 43 -8.48 -3.16 -15.09
C TYR A 43 -8.18 -4.53 -15.72
N GLN A 44 -7.05 -5.11 -15.36
CA GLN A 44 -6.63 -6.43 -15.83
C GLN A 44 -6.88 -7.51 -14.79
N ASN A 45 -7.73 -7.23 -13.80
CA ASN A 45 -8.04 -8.18 -12.72
C ASN A 45 -6.77 -8.68 -12.02
N PHE A 46 -5.79 -7.77 -11.86
CA PHE A 46 -4.48 -8.03 -11.25
C PHE A 46 -3.66 -9.15 -11.93
N ASN A 47 -3.91 -9.47 -13.19
CA ASN A 47 -3.27 -10.61 -13.87
C ASN A 47 -1.74 -10.48 -13.98
N ASN A 48 -1.20 -9.27 -14.15
CA ASN A 48 0.26 -9.08 -14.27
C ASN A 48 0.97 -9.22 -12.91
N ILE A 49 0.30 -8.86 -11.83
CA ILE A 49 0.86 -8.92 -10.46
C ILE A 49 0.44 -10.19 -9.70
N LYS A 50 -0.47 -10.97 -10.25
CA LYS A 50 -0.88 -12.26 -9.69
C LYS A 50 0.23 -13.29 -9.83
N GLY A 51 0.48 -14.04 -8.76
CA GLY A 51 1.43 -15.13 -8.70
C GLY A 51 0.75 -16.49 -8.59
N ASP A 52 1.37 -17.39 -7.82
CA ASP A 52 0.91 -18.76 -7.66
C ASP A 52 -0.37 -18.84 -6.81
N THR A 53 -1.16 -19.90 -7.05
CA THR A 53 -2.35 -20.19 -6.25
C THR A 53 -1.93 -20.62 -4.84
N LEU A 54 -2.51 -19.96 -3.83
CA LEU A 54 -2.32 -20.28 -2.42
C LEU A 54 -3.40 -21.21 -1.89
N ASN A 55 -4.67 -20.91 -2.25
CA ASN A 55 -5.81 -21.63 -1.72
C ASN A 55 -6.99 -21.59 -2.71
N ILE A 56 -7.84 -22.62 -2.68
CA ILE A 56 -9.07 -22.71 -3.47
C ILE A 56 -10.18 -23.13 -2.53
N THR A 57 -11.24 -22.33 -2.50
CA THR A 57 -12.51 -22.64 -1.82
C THR A 57 -13.64 -22.67 -2.83
N GLY A 58 -14.84 -23.10 -2.44
CA GLY A 58 -16.01 -23.10 -3.33
C GLY A 58 -16.45 -21.70 -3.79
N SER A 59 -16.04 -20.64 -3.09
CA SER A 59 -16.45 -19.26 -3.34
C SER A 59 -15.31 -18.33 -3.76
N ALA A 60 -14.06 -18.74 -3.58
CA ALA A 60 -12.89 -17.87 -3.85
C ALA A 60 -11.63 -18.69 -4.18
N ILE A 61 -10.75 -18.06 -4.96
CA ILE A 61 -9.40 -18.54 -5.24
C ILE A 61 -8.42 -17.46 -4.76
N GLU A 62 -7.48 -17.84 -3.91
CA GLU A 62 -6.45 -16.95 -3.40
C GLU A 62 -5.12 -17.21 -4.11
N PHE A 63 -4.43 -16.12 -4.46
CA PHE A 63 -3.13 -16.14 -5.14
C PHE A 63 -2.11 -15.32 -4.36
N THR A 64 -0.83 -15.63 -4.53
CA THR A 64 0.25 -14.72 -4.13
C THR A 64 0.22 -13.45 -4.96
N SER A 65 0.78 -12.36 -4.44
CA SER A 65 1.01 -11.13 -5.20
C SER A 65 2.49 -10.92 -5.46
N LYS A 66 2.85 -10.50 -6.67
CA LYS A 66 4.21 -10.06 -7.03
C LYS A 66 4.51 -8.64 -6.54
N VAL A 67 3.48 -7.86 -6.27
CA VAL A 67 3.58 -6.51 -5.69
C VAL A 67 3.32 -6.61 -4.20
N VAL A 68 4.40 -6.48 -3.40
CA VAL A 68 4.38 -6.69 -1.95
C VAL A 68 5.00 -5.47 -1.27
N PRO A 69 4.30 -4.82 -0.32
CA PRO A 69 4.89 -3.77 0.50
C PRO A 69 6.04 -4.31 1.38
N VAL A 70 7.08 -3.50 1.57
CA VAL A 70 8.31 -3.94 2.29
C VAL A 70 8.04 -4.40 3.72
N ALA A 71 7.07 -3.81 4.40
CA ALA A 71 6.69 -4.17 5.77
C ALA A 71 5.52 -5.15 5.84
N SER A 72 5.14 -5.77 4.71
CA SER A 72 4.00 -6.67 4.67
C SER A 72 4.25 -7.95 5.46
N LEU A 73 3.28 -8.32 6.28
CA LEU A 73 3.22 -9.62 6.95
C LEU A 73 2.63 -10.69 6.03
N SER A 74 1.67 -10.28 5.19
CA SER A 74 1.12 -11.12 4.12
C SER A 74 0.51 -10.24 3.03
N THR A 75 0.57 -10.72 1.78
CA THR A 75 -0.06 -10.05 0.65
C THR A 75 -0.65 -11.10 -0.28
N SER A 76 -1.92 -10.94 -0.65
CA SER A 76 -2.61 -11.86 -1.54
C SER A 76 -3.55 -11.13 -2.50
N ILE A 77 -3.95 -11.86 -3.54
CA ILE A 77 -5.01 -11.47 -4.47
C ILE A 77 -6.08 -12.55 -4.38
N THR A 78 -7.32 -12.12 -4.13
CA THR A 78 -8.46 -13.03 -4.06
C THR A 78 -9.36 -12.80 -5.26
N LYS A 79 -9.66 -13.87 -5.99
CA LYS A 79 -10.73 -13.92 -6.98
C LYS A 79 -11.97 -14.51 -6.32
N TYR A 80 -13.07 -13.77 -6.32
CA TYR A 80 -14.39 -14.28 -5.91
C TYR A 80 -15.10 -14.86 -7.11
N VAL A 81 -15.84 -15.96 -6.90
CA VAL A 81 -16.54 -16.66 -7.99
C VAL A 81 -17.93 -16.07 -8.24
N ASN A 82 -18.58 -15.61 -7.19
CA ASN A 82 -19.90 -15.01 -7.30
C ASN A 82 -20.09 -13.88 -6.27
N PRO A 83 -20.18 -12.62 -6.71
CA PRO A 83 -19.95 -12.14 -8.08
C PRO A 83 -18.49 -12.27 -8.51
N ASP A 84 -18.25 -12.40 -9.83
CA ASP A 84 -16.87 -12.41 -10.35
C ASP A 84 -16.22 -11.07 -10.11
N SER A 85 -15.31 -11.05 -9.15
CA SER A 85 -14.60 -9.84 -8.73
C SER A 85 -13.24 -10.18 -8.14
N TYR A 86 -12.38 -9.18 -8.05
CA TYR A 86 -11.03 -9.36 -7.54
C TYR A 86 -10.73 -8.35 -6.44
N SER A 87 -9.93 -8.77 -5.47
CA SER A 87 -9.34 -7.88 -4.47
C SER A 87 -7.86 -8.19 -4.29
N TRP A 88 -7.06 -7.14 -4.14
CA TRP A 88 -5.71 -7.24 -3.62
C TRP A 88 -5.73 -6.78 -2.17
N GLN A 89 -5.02 -7.48 -1.28
CA GLN A 89 -4.91 -7.10 0.12
C GLN A 89 -3.49 -7.31 0.65
N SER A 90 -3.10 -6.48 1.60
CA SER A 90 -1.85 -6.63 2.34
C SER A 90 -2.04 -6.30 3.81
N ILE A 91 -1.61 -7.21 4.69
CA ILE A 91 -1.54 -6.96 6.14
C ILE A 91 -0.16 -6.32 6.40
N LEU A 92 -0.17 -5.10 6.92
CA LEU A 92 1.05 -4.29 7.08
C LEU A 92 1.53 -4.18 8.52
N PHE A 93 0.66 -4.43 9.47
CA PHE A 93 0.99 -4.32 10.88
C PHE A 93 0.09 -5.22 11.72
N LYS A 94 0.63 -5.73 12.82
CA LYS A 94 -0.11 -6.42 13.86
C LYS A 94 0.43 -6.07 15.23
N SER A 95 -0.42 -6.03 16.25
CA SER A 95 -0.06 -5.75 17.64
C SER A 95 -1.19 -6.18 18.58
N GLU A 96 -0.84 -6.61 19.78
CA GLU A 96 -1.79 -6.77 20.88
C GLU A 96 -2.20 -5.40 21.46
N GLU A 97 -1.38 -4.35 21.26
CA GLU A 97 -1.63 -3.00 21.74
C GLU A 97 -2.50 -2.22 20.75
N TYR A 98 -3.70 -1.81 21.19
CA TYR A 98 -4.65 -1.03 20.41
C TYR A 98 -4.04 0.29 19.89
N GLU A 99 -3.42 1.07 20.78
CA GLU A 99 -2.85 2.39 20.44
C GLU A 99 -1.76 2.30 19.36
N ALA A 100 -0.92 1.27 19.39
CA ALA A 100 0.09 1.02 18.38
C ALA A 100 -0.56 0.74 17.01
N ALA A 101 -1.63 -0.06 16.99
CA ALA A 101 -2.35 -0.37 15.78
C ALA A 101 -3.10 0.86 15.22
N VAL A 102 -3.73 1.67 16.08
CA VAL A 102 -4.38 2.94 15.71
C VAL A 102 -3.38 3.92 15.10
N ALA A 103 -2.19 4.04 15.68
CA ALA A 103 -1.14 4.91 15.15
C ALA A 103 -0.75 4.50 13.72
N LYS A 104 -0.61 3.20 13.45
CA LYS A 104 -0.30 2.66 12.12
C LYS A 104 -1.46 2.80 11.13
N TYR A 105 -2.68 2.56 11.55
CA TYR A 105 -3.87 2.78 10.75
C TYR A 105 -3.96 4.25 10.27
N LYS A 106 -3.77 5.21 11.18
CA LYS A 106 -3.75 6.64 10.89
C LYS A 106 -2.58 7.03 9.97
N GLU A 107 -1.40 6.44 10.19
CA GLU A 107 -0.21 6.66 9.35
C GLU A 107 -0.50 6.24 7.90
N TYR A 108 -1.01 5.01 7.67
CA TYR A 108 -1.28 4.52 6.32
C TYR A 108 -2.42 5.29 5.64
N TYR A 109 -3.49 5.62 6.37
CA TYR A 109 -4.52 6.50 5.84
C TYR A 109 -3.94 7.82 5.32
N ARG A 110 -3.08 8.48 6.11
CA ARG A 110 -2.45 9.76 5.72
C ARG A 110 -1.53 9.63 4.50
N GLN A 111 -0.85 8.51 4.35
CA GLN A 111 0.01 8.28 3.19
C GLN A 111 -0.78 8.12 1.89
N ILE A 112 -2.00 7.59 1.98
CA ILE A 112 -2.83 7.25 0.81
C ILE A 112 -3.85 8.35 0.51
N ASN A 113 -4.44 8.97 1.52
CA ASN A 113 -5.42 10.03 1.32
C ASN A 113 -4.79 11.24 0.63
N GLY A 114 -5.41 11.67 -0.46
CA GLY A 114 -4.88 12.72 -1.32
C GLY A 114 -3.82 12.27 -2.32
N ALA A 115 -3.49 10.97 -2.37
CA ALA A 115 -2.58 10.43 -3.36
C ALA A 115 -3.18 10.54 -4.77
N THR A 116 -2.33 10.81 -5.77
CA THR A 116 -2.70 10.71 -7.18
C THR A 116 -2.30 9.34 -7.68
N LEU A 117 -3.27 8.59 -8.21
CA LEU A 117 -3.06 7.29 -8.85
C LEU A 117 -3.08 7.46 -10.36
N THR A 118 -2.09 6.90 -11.05
CA THR A 118 -2.01 6.91 -12.51
C THR A 118 -2.28 5.51 -13.03
N PHE A 119 -3.30 5.37 -13.87
CA PHE A 119 -3.73 4.11 -14.45
C PHE A 119 -2.99 3.77 -15.75
N TYR A 120 -3.24 2.59 -16.30
CA TYR A 120 -2.57 2.11 -17.50
C TYR A 120 -2.77 3.02 -18.73
N ASP A 121 -3.96 3.60 -18.88
CA ASP A 121 -4.33 4.56 -19.92
C ASP A 121 -3.70 5.96 -19.73
N LYS A 122 -2.81 6.12 -18.74
CA LYS A 122 -2.16 7.36 -18.32
C LYS A 122 -3.11 8.40 -17.72
N THR A 123 -4.36 8.08 -17.50
CA THR A 123 -5.25 8.94 -16.72
C THR A 123 -4.83 8.94 -15.25
N SER A 124 -5.02 10.08 -14.59
CA SER A 124 -4.62 10.25 -13.20
C SER A 124 -5.79 10.82 -12.40
N TYR A 125 -6.06 10.20 -11.26
CA TYR A 125 -7.14 10.60 -10.38
C TYR A 125 -6.64 10.75 -8.96
N LYS A 126 -7.19 11.72 -8.24
CA LYS A 126 -6.89 11.92 -6.83
C LYS A 126 -7.77 11.01 -5.99
N LEU A 127 -7.13 10.28 -5.09
CA LEU A 127 -7.80 9.42 -4.11
C LEU A 127 -8.17 10.23 -2.87
N SER A 128 -9.40 10.11 -2.39
CA SER A 128 -9.86 10.77 -1.17
C SER A 128 -10.96 9.98 -0.47
N GLY A 129 -11.05 10.14 0.84
CA GLY A 129 -12.08 9.50 1.66
C GLY A 129 -12.06 10.05 3.08
N TYR A 130 -13.05 9.66 3.87
CA TYR A 130 -13.15 10.05 5.27
C TYR A 130 -12.35 9.10 6.15
N TYR A 131 -11.73 9.67 7.19
CA TYR A 131 -11.08 8.90 8.23
C TYR A 131 -12.13 8.37 9.21
N ASP A 132 -12.33 7.05 9.23
CA ASP A 132 -13.14 6.42 10.27
C ASP A 132 -12.34 6.38 11.57
N ILE A 133 -12.84 7.09 12.60
CA ILE A 133 -12.15 7.19 13.88
C ILE A 133 -12.30 5.85 14.62
N PRO A 134 -11.18 5.14 14.91
CA PRO A 134 -11.25 3.90 15.66
C PRO A 134 -11.80 4.11 17.07
N ASP A 135 -12.48 3.09 17.56
CA ASP A 135 -12.95 2.98 18.95
C ASP A 135 -12.57 1.57 19.44
N GLU A 136 -11.90 1.48 20.57
CA GLU A 136 -11.43 0.22 21.14
C GLU A 136 -12.58 -0.79 21.41
N ASN A 137 -13.78 -0.29 21.67
CA ASN A 137 -14.98 -1.12 21.85
C ASN A 137 -15.54 -1.68 20.54
N ARG A 138 -15.05 -1.19 19.39
CA ARG A 138 -15.37 -1.70 18.05
C ARG A 138 -14.24 -2.58 17.56
N ALA A 139 -14.53 -3.82 17.25
CA ALA A 139 -13.55 -4.75 16.68
C ALA A 139 -13.06 -4.37 15.27
N PHE A 140 -13.61 -3.29 14.68
CA PHE A 140 -13.33 -2.91 13.30
C PHE A 140 -13.50 -1.40 13.06
N ALA A 141 -12.56 -0.81 12.31
CA ALA A 141 -12.68 0.53 11.71
C ALA A 141 -12.14 0.50 10.29
N SER A 142 -12.77 1.24 9.38
CA SER A 142 -12.40 1.24 7.96
C SER A 142 -12.54 2.62 7.33
N SER A 143 -11.45 3.10 6.75
CA SER A 143 -11.41 4.30 5.92
C SER A 143 -11.38 3.90 4.45
N ILE A 144 -12.50 4.11 3.76
CA ILE A 144 -12.65 3.84 2.33
C ILE A 144 -12.33 5.12 1.56
N LEU A 145 -11.42 5.00 0.58
CA LEU A 145 -11.02 6.07 -0.31
C LEU A 145 -11.47 5.77 -1.73
N GLU A 146 -11.95 6.80 -2.40
CA GLU A 146 -12.52 6.76 -3.75
C GLU A 146 -11.77 7.71 -4.67
N LEU A 147 -11.84 7.46 -5.97
CA LEU A 147 -11.25 8.33 -6.97
C LEU A 147 -12.18 9.50 -7.28
N ASN A 148 -11.64 10.71 -7.28
CA ASN A 148 -12.42 11.91 -7.59
C ASN A 148 -12.53 12.11 -9.10
N GLY A 149 -13.75 12.37 -9.58
CA GLY A 149 -13.99 12.77 -10.98
C GLY A 149 -13.79 11.65 -12.00
N THR A 150 -14.01 10.40 -11.61
CA THR A 150 -13.83 9.25 -12.49
C THR A 150 -14.96 9.07 -13.50
N ASN A 151 -14.63 8.36 -14.60
CA ASN A 151 -15.61 7.77 -15.49
C ASN A 151 -16.35 6.60 -14.81
N HIS A 152 -17.39 6.08 -15.48
CA HIS A 152 -18.21 4.98 -14.97
C HIS A 152 -17.41 3.74 -14.54
N ASP A 153 -16.33 3.41 -15.27
CA ASP A 153 -15.57 2.16 -15.08
C ASP A 153 -14.73 2.16 -13.78
N LEU A 154 -14.41 3.34 -13.25
CA LEU A 154 -13.64 3.49 -12.01
C LEU A 154 -14.48 3.88 -10.79
N GLN A 155 -15.80 4.06 -10.93
CA GLN A 155 -16.66 4.41 -9.80
C GLN A 155 -16.66 3.33 -8.70
N LEU A 156 -16.48 2.08 -9.11
CA LEU A 156 -16.47 0.94 -8.18
C LEU A 156 -15.08 0.67 -7.57
N PHE A 157 -14.02 1.29 -8.11
CA PHE A 157 -12.67 1.17 -7.56
C PHE A 157 -12.60 1.77 -6.16
N LYS A 158 -12.10 0.98 -5.20
CA LYS A 158 -11.92 1.41 -3.81
C LYS A 158 -10.53 1.04 -3.32
N VAL A 159 -9.97 1.93 -2.51
CA VAL A 159 -8.83 1.63 -1.64
C VAL A 159 -9.30 1.75 -0.21
N GLU A 160 -9.06 0.74 0.58
CA GLU A 160 -9.50 0.70 1.97
C GLU A 160 -8.30 0.51 2.88
N VAL A 161 -8.23 1.34 3.92
CA VAL A 161 -7.35 1.10 5.05
C VAL A 161 -8.23 0.62 6.19
N ALA A 162 -7.96 -0.56 6.72
CA ALA A 162 -8.77 -1.15 7.78
C ALA A 162 -7.94 -1.49 9.01
N LEU A 163 -8.54 -1.28 10.18
CA LEU A 163 -8.11 -1.76 11.47
C LEU A 163 -9.11 -2.82 11.93
N ALA A 164 -8.65 -4.03 12.21
CA ALA A 164 -9.51 -5.12 12.63
C ALA A 164 -8.90 -5.87 13.82
N TYR A 165 -9.73 -6.24 14.79
CA TYR A 165 -9.34 -7.07 15.91
C TYR A 165 -9.67 -8.54 15.62
N THR A 166 -8.69 -9.39 15.78
CA THR A 166 -8.86 -10.84 15.82
C THR A 166 -8.03 -11.34 16.99
N MET A 167 -8.72 -11.79 18.04
CA MET A 167 -8.10 -12.16 19.32
C MET A 167 -6.82 -12.99 19.14
N PRO A 168 -5.69 -12.60 19.75
CA PRO A 168 -5.53 -11.47 20.67
C PRO A 168 -4.99 -10.19 20.02
N GLU A 169 -4.90 -10.10 18.67
CA GLU A 169 -4.15 -9.07 17.96
C GLU A 169 -5.05 -8.14 17.14
N TRP A 170 -4.62 -6.88 17.05
CA TRP A 170 -5.10 -5.89 16.09
C TRP A 170 -4.29 -5.97 14.81
N PHE A 171 -4.96 -5.92 13.66
CA PHE A 171 -4.35 -5.94 12.33
C PHE A 171 -4.65 -4.67 11.58
N VAL A 172 -3.62 -4.09 10.93
CA VAL A 172 -3.82 -3.01 9.97
C VAL A 172 -3.54 -3.53 8.59
N LYS A 173 -4.53 -3.41 7.71
CA LYS A 173 -4.47 -3.89 6.33
C LYS A 173 -4.87 -2.81 5.34
N ILE A 174 -4.38 -2.95 4.11
CA ILE A 174 -4.80 -2.17 2.96
C ILE A 174 -5.38 -3.12 1.94
N MET A 175 -6.48 -2.70 1.33
CA MET A 175 -7.17 -3.43 0.28
C MET A 175 -7.38 -2.54 -0.93
N VAL A 176 -7.29 -3.12 -2.14
CA VAL A 176 -7.68 -2.51 -3.42
C VAL A 176 -8.66 -3.47 -4.07
N TYR A 177 -9.88 -3.02 -4.31
CA TYR A 177 -10.94 -3.89 -4.78
C TYR A 177 -12.01 -3.13 -5.57
N GLU A 178 -12.84 -3.88 -6.26
CA GLU A 178 -14.07 -3.40 -6.87
C GLU A 178 -15.23 -3.60 -5.89
N LYS A 179 -15.85 -2.47 -5.49
CA LYS A 179 -17.08 -2.56 -4.70
C LYS A 179 -18.23 -2.97 -5.62
N VAL A 180 -18.68 -4.22 -5.49
CA VAL A 180 -19.90 -4.65 -6.15
C VAL A 180 -21.07 -3.83 -5.63
N ALA A 181 -21.86 -3.26 -6.55
CA ALA A 181 -23.05 -2.53 -6.16
C ALA A 181 -23.97 -3.48 -5.38
N ASP A 182 -24.30 -3.13 -4.13
CA ASP A 182 -25.37 -3.78 -3.40
C ASP A 182 -26.62 -3.69 -4.27
N LYS A 183 -27.04 -4.81 -4.84
CA LYS A 183 -28.39 -4.91 -5.37
C LYS A 183 -29.29 -4.85 -4.15
N ASP A 184 -29.76 -3.64 -3.88
CA ASP A 184 -30.69 -3.34 -2.80
C ASP A 184 -31.92 -4.22 -3.02
N ILE A 185 -31.91 -5.39 -2.41
CA ILE A 185 -33.09 -6.28 -2.36
C ILE A 185 -34.01 -5.66 -1.32
N ARG A 186 -34.58 -4.49 -1.63
CA ARG A 186 -35.75 -4.02 -0.90
C ARG A 186 -36.91 -4.89 -1.35
N PRO A 187 -37.53 -5.66 -0.46
CA PRO A 187 -38.76 -6.36 -0.79
C PRO A 187 -39.76 -5.27 -1.20
N THR A 188 -40.19 -5.31 -2.45
CA THR A 188 -41.25 -4.45 -2.93
C THR A 188 -42.49 -4.84 -2.16
N VAL A 189 -42.86 -4.08 -1.12
CA VAL A 189 -44.13 -4.23 -0.47
C VAL A 189 -45.20 -3.84 -1.51
N ARG A 190 -45.79 -4.84 -2.15
CA ARG A 190 -46.98 -4.66 -2.98
C ARG A 190 -48.08 -4.24 -2.00
N GLN A 191 -48.56 -3.01 -2.11
CA GLN A 191 -49.80 -2.54 -1.54
C GLN A 191 -50.98 -3.18 -2.30
#